data_a843b33cb21dea5ff9e732cc4fdf17d5
#
_entry.id   a843b33cb21dea5ff9e732cc4fdf17d5
#
_cell.length_a   1.000
_cell.length_b   1.000
_cell.length_c   1.000
_cell.angle_alpha   90.00
_cell.angle_beta   90.00
_cell.angle_gamma   90.00
#
_symmetry.space_group_name_H-M   'P 1'
#
loop_
_entity.id
_entity.type
_entity.pdbx_description
1 polymer ?
#
loop_
_entity_poly.entity_id
_entity_poly.type
_entity_poly.pdbx_seq_one_letter_code
_entity_poly.pdbx_strand_id
1 'polypeptide(L)'
;GEIKRLLDNVKGTWGLMARLQYGCGLRISELCRLRVKDVDLERGKLYIRASKGDKDRCVPLARSLQEPLIAHLKVVRKTFEADRQANVPGVFMPGALDRKMSQACKRWEWFWLFPMQGLSRDPRGERDAAKRRHHILPRAYQKHLSLSAVKAEIPKRSNSHVLRHSYATHLLENGTNIRTLQDFLGHACVETTMIYLHVMEDQQDLTVSPLDILEGSS
;
A
#
# COMPACT_ATOMS: atom_id res chain seq x y z
N GLY A 1 -11.41 -6.72 -16.84
CA GLY A 1 -11.19 -5.27 -16.80
C GLY A 1 -9.71 -4.91 -16.87
N GLU A 2 -9.41 -3.64 -17.12
CA GLU A 2 -8.05 -3.08 -17.31
C GLU A 2 -7.14 -3.33 -16.09
N ILE A 3 -7.67 -3.20 -14.86
CA ILE A 3 -6.92 -3.44 -13.62
C ILE A 3 -6.38 -4.86 -13.56
N LYS A 4 -7.20 -5.86 -13.91
CA LYS A 4 -6.75 -7.26 -13.92
C LYS A 4 -5.61 -7.44 -14.91
N ARG A 5 -5.74 -6.94 -16.15
CA ARG A 5 -4.68 -6.98 -17.17
C ARG A 5 -3.39 -6.32 -16.67
N LEU A 6 -3.49 -5.15 -16.03
CA LEU A 6 -2.34 -4.46 -15.45
C LEU A 6 -1.66 -5.35 -14.40
N LEU A 7 -2.39 -5.83 -13.42
CA LEU A 7 -1.86 -6.66 -12.34
C LEU A 7 -1.23 -7.97 -12.84
N ASP A 8 -1.77 -8.55 -13.92
CA ASP A 8 -1.24 -9.77 -14.51
C ASP A 8 0.06 -9.52 -15.30
N ASN A 9 0.32 -8.29 -15.74
CA ASN A 9 1.53 -7.90 -16.46
C ASN A 9 2.66 -7.34 -15.55
N VAL A 10 2.34 -6.93 -14.32
CA VAL A 10 3.36 -6.52 -13.35
C VAL A 10 3.87 -7.74 -12.59
N LYS A 11 5.16 -8.07 -12.68
CA LYS A 11 5.73 -9.30 -12.12
C LYS A 11 6.67 -9.03 -10.93
N GLY A 12 6.99 -10.11 -10.19
CA GLY A 12 7.95 -10.09 -9.08
C GLY A 12 7.54 -9.13 -7.97
N THR A 13 8.52 -8.50 -7.35
CA THR A 13 8.31 -7.53 -6.26
C THR A 13 7.39 -6.38 -6.68
N TRP A 14 7.50 -5.90 -7.92
CA TRP A 14 6.63 -4.84 -8.46
C TRP A 14 5.18 -5.28 -8.56
N GLY A 15 4.96 -6.55 -8.95
CA GLY A 15 3.63 -7.16 -8.99
C GLY A 15 2.99 -7.30 -7.61
N LEU A 16 3.79 -7.69 -6.61
CA LEU A 16 3.33 -7.74 -5.23
C LEU A 16 2.99 -6.34 -4.71
N MET A 17 3.84 -5.34 -5.00
CA MET A 17 3.56 -3.94 -4.66
C MET A 17 2.25 -3.44 -5.29
N ALA A 18 2.02 -3.72 -6.58
CA ALA A 18 0.82 -3.30 -7.29
C ALA A 18 -0.45 -3.96 -6.71
N ARG A 19 -0.39 -5.26 -6.45
CA ARG A 19 -1.51 -6.00 -5.83
C ARG A 19 -1.79 -5.51 -4.41
N LEU A 20 -0.75 -5.22 -3.62
CA LEU A 20 -0.90 -4.68 -2.28
C LEU A 20 -1.46 -3.26 -2.31
N GLN A 21 -1.01 -2.43 -3.24
CA GLN A 21 -1.54 -1.08 -3.42
C GLN A 21 -3.01 -1.09 -3.79
N TYR A 22 -3.40 -1.91 -4.76
CA TYR A 22 -4.79 -2.07 -5.17
C TYR A 22 -5.63 -2.70 -4.06
N GLY A 23 -5.16 -3.79 -3.43
CA GLY A 23 -5.94 -4.53 -2.43
C GLY A 23 -6.13 -3.81 -1.09
N CYS A 24 -5.33 -2.77 -0.81
CA CYS A 24 -5.37 -2.00 0.45
C CYS A 24 -5.56 -0.49 0.24
N GLY A 25 -5.76 -0.03 -0.99
CA GLY A 25 -6.00 1.38 -1.31
C GLY A 25 -4.86 2.33 -0.92
N LEU A 26 -3.60 1.88 -0.96
CA LEU A 26 -2.45 2.63 -0.45
C LEU A 26 -2.07 3.81 -1.34
N ARG A 27 -1.63 4.92 -0.71
CA ARG A 27 -0.84 5.93 -1.42
C ARG A 27 0.53 5.36 -1.77
N ILE A 28 1.11 5.79 -2.88
CA ILE A 28 2.43 5.30 -3.32
C ILE A 28 3.52 5.49 -2.25
N SER A 29 3.49 6.61 -1.55
CA SER A 29 4.43 6.90 -0.46
C SER A 29 4.23 5.99 0.76
N GLU A 30 2.98 5.62 1.06
CA GLU A 30 2.64 4.69 2.13
C GLU A 30 3.17 3.30 1.79
N LEU A 31 2.85 2.80 0.58
CA LEU A 31 3.32 1.50 0.07
C LEU A 31 4.84 1.36 0.16
N CYS A 32 5.57 2.36 -0.35
CA CYS A 32 7.04 2.31 -0.37
C CYS A 32 7.64 2.33 1.04
N ARG A 33 6.98 2.98 2.01
CA ARG A 33 7.46 3.12 3.39
C ARG A 33 7.00 2.03 4.35
N LEU A 34 6.26 1.03 3.88
CA LEU A 34 5.85 -0.11 4.71
C LEU A 34 7.06 -0.79 5.33
N ARG A 35 6.90 -1.18 6.57
CA ARG A 35 7.87 -1.96 7.33
C ARG A 35 7.36 -3.37 7.58
N VAL A 36 8.24 -4.27 7.93
CA VAL A 36 7.88 -5.66 8.23
C VAL A 36 6.79 -5.72 9.31
N LYS A 37 6.91 -4.93 10.38
CA LYS A 37 5.94 -4.87 11.48
C LYS A 37 4.56 -4.33 11.11
N ASP A 38 4.43 -3.74 9.94
CA ASP A 38 3.15 -3.17 9.50
C ASP A 38 2.24 -4.23 8.89
N VAL A 39 2.77 -5.43 8.63
CA VAL A 39 2.04 -6.58 8.08
C VAL A 39 1.71 -7.56 9.19
N ASP A 40 0.44 -7.73 9.49
CA ASP A 40 -0.08 -8.74 10.42
C ASP A 40 -0.76 -9.85 9.62
N LEU A 41 0.02 -10.87 9.28
CA LEU A 41 -0.47 -12.01 8.50
C LEU A 41 -1.45 -12.88 9.29
N GLU A 42 -1.26 -12.96 10.61
CA GLU A 42 -2.11 -13.77 11.49
C GLU A 42 -3.53 -13.21 11.54
N ARG A 43 -3.64 -11.87 11.70
CA ARG A 43 -4.94 -11.19 11.75
C ARG A 43 -5.45 -10.75 10.37
N GLY A 44 -4.66 -10.93 9.31
CA GLY A 44 -5.01 -10.48 7.97
C GLY A 44 -5.19 -8.97 7.88
N LYS A 45 -4.26 -8.21 8.49
CA LYS A 45 -4.34 -6.75 8.57
C LYS A 45 -3.05 -6.08 8.13
N LEU A 46 -3.19 -4.88 7.57
CA LEU A 46 -2.08 -3.99 7.22
C LEU A 46 -2.24 -2.67 7.98
N TYR A 47 -1.21 -2.27 8.72
CA TYR A 47 -1.15 -1.02 9.46
C TYR A 47 -0.43 0.04 8.66
N ILE A 48 -1.07 1.15 8.38
CA ILE A 48 -0.52 2.31 7.67
C ILE A 48 -0.26 3.39 8.70
N ARG A 49 1.03 3.70 8.90
CA ARG A 49 1.48 4.63 9.93
C ARG A 49 1.87 5.97 9.34
N ALA A 50 1.69 7.05 10.13
CA ALA A 50 2.04 8.41 9.76
C ALA A 50 1.53 8.79 8.36
N SER A 51 0.27 8.49 8.07
CA SER A 51 -0.45 8.92 6.87
C SER A 51 -0.57 10.45 6.83
N LYS A 52 -1.01 11.01 5.71
CA LYS A 52 -1.25 12.47 5.61
C LYS A 52 -2.19 12.90 6.74
N GLY A 53 -1.71 13.81 7.63
CA GLY A 53 -2.44 14.24 8.82
C GLY A 53 -2.11 13.44 10.09
N ASP A 54 -1.03 12.64 10.07
CA ASP A 54 -0.45 11.92 11.21
C ASP A 54 -1.39 10.91 11.90
N LYS A 55 -2.42 10.45 11.16
CA LYS A 55 -3.35 9.41 11.66
C LYS A 55 -2.93 8.04 11.13
N ASP A 56 -2.74 7.13 12.07
CA ASP A 56 -2.59 5.70 11.75
C ASP A 56 -3.94 5.11 11.35
N ARG A 57 -3.93 4.14 10.44
CA ARG A 57 -5.11 3.38 10.08
C ARG A 57 -4.76 1.91 9.83
N CYS A 58 -5.77 1.08 9.92
CA CYS A 58 -5.68 -0.33 9.66
C CYS A 58 -6.63 -0.70 8.52
N VAL A 59 -6.15 -1.48 7.57
CA VAL A 59 -6.96 -1.99 6.46
C VAL A 59 -6.88 -3.51 6.39
N PRO A 60 -7.93 -4.19 5.92
CA PRO A 60 -7.89 -5.63 5.70
C PRO A 60 -6.88 -5.97 4.61
N LEU A 61 -6.17 -7.09 4.81
CA LEU A 61 -5.25 -7.67 3.85
C LEU A 61 -5.95 -8.81 3.11
N ALA A 62 -6.00 -8.73 1.79
CA ALA A 62 -6.61 -9.79 0.98
C ALA A 62 -5.90 -11.14 1.22
N ARG A 63 -6.69 -12.22 1.38
CA ARG A 63 -6.17 -13.58 1.61
C ARG A 63 -5.19 -14.02 0.52
N SER A 64 -5.46 -13.65 -0.73
CA SER A 64 -4.59 -13.95 -1.88
C SER A 64 -3.20 -13.31 -1.81
N LEU A 65 -2.98 -12.35 -0.92
CA LEU A 65 -1.68 -11.71 -0.70
C LEU A 65 -0.84 -12.37 0.41
N GLN A 66 -1.42 -13.24 1.21
CA GLN A 66 -0.72 -13.84 2.36
C GLN A 66 0.48 -14.66 1.91
N GLU A 67 0.28 -15.68 1.06
CA GLU A 67 1.37 -16.53 0.55
C GLU A 67 2.44 -15.73 -0.21
N PRO A 68 2.10 -14.83 -1.16
CA PRO A 68 3.08 -13.96 -1.79
C PRO A 68 3.88 -13.09 -0.81
N LEU A 69 3.25 -12.60 0.25
CA LEU A 69 3.93 -11.80 1.28
C LEU A 69 4.86 -12.67 2.13
N ILE A 70 4.44 -13.88 2.51
CA ILE A 70 5.30 -14.84 3.23
C ILE A 70 6.55 -15.15 2.40
N ALA A 71 6.39 -15.45 1.12
CA ALA A 71 7.50 -15.72 0.21
C ALA A 71 8.43 -14.50 0.08
N HIS A 72 7.84 -13.30 -0.06
CA HIS A 72 8.60 -12.06 -0.14
C HIS A 72 9.37 -11.77 1.15
N LEU A 73 8.76 -11.94 2.32
CA LEU A 73 9.41 -11.74 3.61
C LEU A 73 10.63 -12.66 3.80
N LYS A 74 10.60 -13.89 3.28
CA LYS A 74 11.77 -14.78 3.27
C LYS A 74 12.95 -14.19 2.47
N VAL A 75 12.65 -13.57 1.33
CA VAL A 75 13.67 -12.89 0.51
C VAL A 75 14.22 -11.65 1.21
N VAL A 76 13.32 -10.83 1.77
CA VAL A 76 13.69 -9.61 2.51
C VAL A 76 14.52 -9.97 3.75
N ARG A 77 14.21 -11.08 4.41
CA ARG A 77 14.97 -11.58 5.56
C ARG A 77 16.42 -11.86 5.22
N LYS A 78 16.69 -12.49 4.09
CA LYS A 78 18.07 -12.72 3.60
C LYS A 78 18.82 -11.40 3.40
N THR A 79 18.15 -10.38 2.82
CA THR A 79 18.76 -9.05 2.65
C THR A 79 19.05 -8.40 3.99
N PHE A 80 18.12 -8.50 4.94
CA PHE A 80 18.31 -7.99 6.30
C PHE A 80 19.51 -8.64 7.00
N GLU A 81 19.62 -9.96 6.94
CA GLU A 81 20.71 -10.72 7.56
C GLU A 81 22.07 -10.37 6.93
N ALA A 82 22.14 -10.27 5.61
CA ALA A 82 23.35 -9.83 4.91
C ALA A 82 23.76 -8.41 5.33
N ASP A 83 22.80 -7.49 5.47
CA ASP A 83 23.08 -6.13 5.97
C ASP A 83 23.60 -6.14 7.42
N ARG A 84 23.08 -7.04 8.27
CA ARG A 84 23.57 -7.17 9.66
C ARG A 84 24.99 -7.74 9.71
N GLN A 85 25.29 -8.76 8.91
CA GLN A 85 26.63 -9.35 8.81
C GLN A 85 27.66 -8.35 8.26
N ALA A 86 27.25 -7.52 7.30
CA ALA A 86 28.10 -6.47 6.72
C ALA A 86 28.17 -5.19 7.57
N ASN A 87 27.62 -5.19 8.79
CA ASN A 87 27.55 -4.03 9.68
C ASN A 87 26.96 -2.77 9.03
N VAL A 88 26.06 -2.92 8.07
CA VAL A 88 25.36 -1.79 7.47
C VAL A 88 24.61 -1.02 8.56
N PRO A 89 24.64 0.32 8.60
CA PRO A 89 23.85 1.11 9.53
C PRO A 89 22.37 0.76 9.45
N GLY A 90 21.65 0.89 10.57
CA GLY A 90 20.21 0.61 10.62
C GLY A 90 19.41 1.46 9.63
N VAL A 91 18.18 1.05 9.36
CA VAL A 91 17.26 1.80 8.50
C VAL A 91 16.92 3.16 9.11
N PHE A 92 16.57 4.13 8.26
CA PHE A 92 16.10 5.43 8.71
C PHE A 92 14.87 5.29 9.61
N MET A 93 14.90 5.98 10.75
CA MET A 93 13.79 6.05 11.70
C MET A 93 13.13 7.43 11.65
N PRO A 94 11.79 7.52 11.80
CA PRO A 94 11.13 8.82 11.80
C PRO A 94 11.42 9.63 13.08
N GLY A 95 11.86 10.86 12.90
CA GLY A 95 11.93 11.92 13.90
C GLY A 95 12.39 11.51 15.31
N ALA A 96 11.54 11.75 16.30
CA ALA A 96 11.85 11.48 17.72
C ALA A 96 12.12 10.01 18.05
N LEU A 97 11.66 9.05 17.21
CA LEU A 97 11.90 7.62 17.45
C LEU A 97 13.37 7.24 17.28
N ASP A 98 14.11 7.92 16.40
CA ASP A 98 15.54 7.68 16.23
C ASP A 98 16.31 7.96 17.53
N ARG A 99 15.95 9.01 18.24
CA ARG A 99 16.52 9.38 19.55
C ARG A 99 16.05 8.47 20.69
N LYS A 100 14.75 8.13 20.73
CA LYS A 100 14.16 7.31 21.81
C LYS A 100 14.51 5.83 21.71
N MET A 101 14.72 5.32 20.52
CA MET A 101 14.88 3.88 20.24
C MET A 101 16.05 3.65 19.26
N SER A 102 17.25 4.14 19.60
CA SER A 102 18.43 4.12 18.72
C SER A 102 18.80 2.75 18.15
N GLN A 103 18.50 1.66 18.87
CA GLN A 103 18.77 0.30 18.41
C GLN A 103 17.62 -0.30 17.55
N ALA A 104 16.44 0.32 17.56
CA ALA A 104 15.29 -0.20 16.78
C ALA A 104 15.56 -0.18 15.27
N CYS A 105 16.37 0.77 14.78
CA CYS A 105 16.76 0.85 13.37
C CYS A 105 17.46 -0.41 12.85
N LYS A 106 18.06 -1.24 13.73
CA LYS A 106 18.76 -2.49 13.42
C LYS A 106 17.87 -3.72 13.61
N ARG A 107 16.64 -3.58 14.07
CA ARG A 107 15.72 -4.70 14.31
C ARG A 107 14.95 -5.06 13.07
N TRP A 108 14.60 -6.34 12.95
CA TRP A 108 13.85 -6.89 11.83
C TRP A 108 12.51 -6.21 11.60
N GLU A 109 11.75 -5.99 12.65
CA GLU A 109 10.40 -5.41 12.62
C GLU A 109 10.39 -4.01 11.98
N TRP A 110 11.50 -3.28 12.10
CA TRP A 110 11.65 -1.96 11.53
C TRP A 110 12.23 -1.93 10.12
N PHE A 111 12.70 -3.07 9.63
CA PHE A 111 13.20 -3.16 8.27
C PHE A 111 12.12 -2.84 7.24
N TRP A 112 12.53 -2.37 6.06
CA TRP A 112 11.60 -2.05 4.99
C TRP A 112 10.97 -3.33 4.43
N LEU A 113 9.65 -3.30 4.19
CA LEU A 113 8.96 -4.38 3.49
C LEU A 113 9.45 -4.49 2.04
N PHE A 114 9.71 -3.34 1.40
CA PHE A 114 10.24 -3.26 0.04
C PHE A 114 11.58 -2.52 0.03
N PRO A 115 12.68 -3.17 0.42
CA PRO A 115 14.01 -2.56 0.43
C PRO A 115 14.55 -2.38 -0.99
N MET A 116 15.34 -1.33 -1.23
CA MET A 116 16.17 -1.20 -2.43
C MET A 116 17.25 -2.27 -2.45
N GLN A 117 17.69 -2.69 -3.65
CA GLN A 117 18.80 -3.64 -3.78
C GLN A 117 20.14 -3.01 -3.35
N GLY A 118 20.37 -1.74 -3.69
CA GLY A 118 21.59 -1.02 -3.33
C GLY A 118 21.47 -0.23 -2.04
N LEU A 119 22.62 0.08 -1.42
CA LEU A 119 22.73 1.03 -0.33
C LEU A 119 22.86 2.45 -0.91
N SER A 120 22.26 3.43 -0.27
CA SER A 120 22.36 4.83 -0.66
C SER A 120 22.51 5.75 0.55
N ARG A 121 23.04 6.94 0.33
CA ARG A 121 23.05 8.00 1.34
C ARG A 121 21.64 8.60 1.47
N ASP A 122 21.26 9.01 2.67
CA ASP A 122 20.04 9.76 2.88
C ASP A 122 20.20 11.15 2.25
N PRO A 123 19.35 11.54 1.29
CA PRO A 123 19.46 12.87 0.65
C PRO A 123 19.19 14.03 1.63
N ARG A 124 18.64 13.72 2.81
CA ARG A 124 18.36 14.68 3.89
C ARG A 124 19.43 14.67 4.98
N GLY A 125 20.40 13.75 4.89
CA GLY A 125 21.48 13.60 5.83
C GLY A 125 22.68 14.49 5.49
N GLU A 126 23.66 14.57 6.42
CA GLU A 126 24.93 15.21 6.19
C GLU A 126 25.70 14.53 5.03
N ARG A 127 26.56 15.31 4.33
CA ARG A 127 27.29 14.82 3.15
C ARG A 127 28.11 13.56 3.42
N ASP A 128 28.58 13.36 4.65
CA ASP A 128 29.40 12.22 5.07
C ASP A 128 28.60 11.09 5.74
N ALA A 129 27.27 11.16 5.70
CA ALA A 129 26.43 10.11 6.27
C ALA A 129 26.70 8.76 5.61
N ALA A 130 26.84 7.72 6.43
CA ALA A 130 27.03 6.36 5.97
C ALA A 130 25.88 5.88 5.09
N LYS A 131 26.20 5.08 4.05
CA LYS A 131 25.19 4.47 3.20
C LYS A 131 24.34 3.51 4.02
N ARG A 132 23.01 3.56 3.80
CA ARG A 132 22.01 2.74 4.47
C ARG A 132 21.10 2.03 3.47
N ARG A 133 20.37 1.03 3.94
CA ARG A 133 19.30 0.42 3.16
C ARG A 133 18.08 1.33 3.20
N HIS A 134 17.64 1.82 2.03
CA HIS A 134 16.40 2.56 1.88
C HIS A 134 15.29 1.68 1.29
N HIS A 135 14.06 2.17 1.36
CA HIS A 135 12.93 1.57 0.66
C HIS A 135 12.97 1.88 -0.84
N ILE A 136 12.27 1.10 -1.64
CA ILE A 136 12.04 1.40 -3.05
C ILE A 136 11.48 2.81 -3.21
N LEU A 137 12.06 3.58 -4.14
CA LEU A 137 11.61 4.95 -4.39
C LEU A 137 10.28 4.96 -5.16
N PRO A 138 9.34 5.85 -4.82
CA PRO A 138 8.07 5.98 -5.52
C PRO A 138 8.21 6.11 -7.04
N ARG A 139 9.20 6.89 -7.51
CA ARG A 139 9.47 7.06 -8.95
C ARG A 139 9.87 5.76 -9.65
N ALA A 140 10.62 4.87 -8.95
CA ALA A 140 11.03 3.59 -9.51
C ALA A 140 9.83 2.66 -9.68
N TYR A 141 9.00 2.55 -8.65
CA TYR A 141 7.76 1.79 -8.73
C TYR A 141 6.82 2.34 -9.82
N GLN A 142 6.62 3.67 -9.86
CA GLN A 142 5.79 4.33 -10.88
C GLN A 142 6.27 4.02 -12.31
N LYS A 143 7.60 4.06 -12.53
CA LYS A 143 8.18 3.71 -13.83
C LYS A 143 7.85 2.27 -14.24
N HIS A 144 8.03 1.31 -13.33
CA HIS A 144 7.72 -0.10 -13.60
C HIS A 144 6.22 -0.32 -13.85
N LEU A 145 5.36 0.35 -13.10
CA LEU A 145 3.92 0.28 -13.31
C LEU A 145 3.52 0.80 -14.69
N SER A 146 4.06 1.97 -15.10
CA SER A 146 3.80 2.57 -16.41
C SER A 146 4.29 1.68 -17.56
N LEU A 147 5.49 1.09 -17.44
CA LEU A 147 6.01 0.16 -18.44
C LEU A 147 5.15 -1.11 -18.57
N SER A 148 4.62 -1.59 -17.45
CA SER A 148 3.74 -2.76 -17.45
C SER A 148 2.37 -2.44 -18.04
N ALA A 149 1.87 -1.21 -17.87
CA ALA A 149 0.64 -0.75 -18.50
C ALA A 149 0.75 -0.70 -20.04
N VAL A 150 1.89 -0.22 -20.54
CA VAL A 150 2.18 -0.25 -21.98
C VAL A 150 2.19 -1.69 -22.51
N LYS A 151 2.85 -2.63 -21.80
CA LYS A 151 2.86 -4.04 -22.17
C LYS A 151 1.48 -4.70 -22.11
N ALA A 152 0.62 -4.22 -21.26
CA ALA A 152 -0.76 -4.68 -21.11
C ALA A 152 -1.73 -4.02 -22.10
N GLU A 153 -1.21 -3.19 -23.02
CA GLU A 153 -1.99 -2.44 -24.03
C GLU A 153 -3.12 -1.63 -23.38
N ILE A 154 -2.82 -0.97 -22.25
CA ILE A 154 -3.77 -0.10 -21.56
C ILE A 154 -3.58 1.32 -22.08
N PRO A 155 -4.59 1.88 -22.82
CA PRO A 155 -4.46 3.15 -23.52
C PRO A 155 -4.37 4.36 -22.60
N LYS A 156 -4.84 4.23 -21.36
CA LYS A 156 -4.83 5.30 -20.36
C LYS A 156 -3.49 5.38 -19.64
N ARG A 157 -3.06 6.61 -19.29
CA ARG A 157 -1.91 6.81 -18.40
C ARG A 157 -2.15 6.09 -17.06
N SER A 158 -1.58 4.90 -16.92
CA SER A 158 -1.65 4.14 -15.68
C SER A 158 -0.59 4.65 -14.71
N ASN A 159 -1.05 5.29 -13.66
CA ASN A 159 -0.23 5.72 -12.56
C ASN A 159 -0.71 5.02 -11.26
N SER A 160 0.06 5.14 -10.21
CA SER A 160 -0.27 4.51 -8.92
C SER A 160 -1.59 5.03 -8.31
N HIS A 161 -2.04 6.23 -8.68
CA HIS A 161 -3.33 6.76 -8.22
C HIS A 161 -4.51 6.00 -8.83
N VAL A 162 -4.36 5.46 -10.05
CA VAL A 162 -5.40 4.64 -10.70
C VAL A 162 -5.70 3.40 -9.86
N LEU A 163 -4.68 2.72 -9.32
CA LEU A 163 -4.89 1.54 -8.48
C LEU A 163 -5.68 1.87 -7.20
N ARG A 164 -5.34 2.98 -6.56
CA ARG A 164 -6.07 3.43 -5.37
C ARG A 164 -7.48 3.93 -5.70
N HIS A 165 -7.66 4.61 -6.83
CA HIS A 165 -8.97 5.04 -7.30
C HIS A 165 -9.86 3.82 -7.61
N SER A 166 -9.35 2.85 -8.36
CA SER A 166 -10.07 1.61 -8.66
C SER A 166 -10.39 0.78 -7.40
N TYR A 167 -9.54 0.78 -6.38
CA TYR A 167 -9.86 0.18 -5.09
C TYR A 167 -11.10 0.84 -4.48
N ALA A 168 -11.14 2.18 -4.46
CA ALA A 168 -12.27 2.92 -3.89
C ALA A 168 -13.57 2.66 -4.65
N THR A 169 -13.53 2.76 -5.99
CA THR A 169 -14.68 2.52 -6.86
C THR A 169 -15.21 1.09 -6.69
N HIS A 170 -14.35 0.08 -6.79
CA HIS A 170 -14.77 -1.32 -6.67
C HIS A 170 -15.28 -1.69 -5.27
N LEU A 171 -14.80 -1.03 -4.20
CA LEU A 171 -15.38 -1.22 -2.86
C LEU A 171 -16.81 -0.68 -2.77
N LEU A 172 -17.05 0.51 -3.34
CA LEU A 172 -18.40 1.07 -3.39
C LEU A 172 -19.34 0.25 -4.25
N GLU A 173 -18.90 -0.18 -5.44
CA GLU A 173 -19.64 -1.11 -6.33
C GLU A 173 -20.01 -2.42 -5.62
N ASN A 174 -19.19 -2.86 -4.65
CA ASN A 174 -19.47 -4.04 -3.84
C ASN A 174 -20.21 -3.72 -2.52
N GLY A 175 -20.87 -2.55 -2.43
CA GLY A 175 -21.74 -2.20 -1.32
C GLY A 175 -21.04 -1.69 -0.05
N THR A 176 -19.74 -1.40 -0.09
CA THR A 176 -19.06 -0.79 1.05
C THR A 176 -19.57 0.63 1.25
N ASN A 177 -19.99 0.99 2.46
CA ASN A 177 -20.45 2.34 2.72
C ASN A 177 -19.29 3.36 2.66
N ILE A 178 -19.63 4.61 2.32
CA ILE A 178 -18.67 5.69 2.10
C ILE A 178 -17.84 6.02 3.36
N ARG A 179 -18.40 5.84 4.55
CA ARG A 179 -17.69 6.10 5.81
C ARG A 179 -16.57 5.09 6.03
N THR A 180 -16.86 3.80 5.82
CA THR A 180 -15.86 2.73 5.88
C THR A 180 -14.77 2.96 4.83
N LEU A 181 -15.15 3.37 3.62
CA LEU A 181 -14.19 3.71 2.57
C LEU A 181 -13.30 4.90 2.99
N GLN A 182 -13.89 5.94 3.59
CA GLN A 182 -13.13 7.09 4.12
C GLN A 182 -12.06 6.64 5.10
N ASP A 183 -12.42 5.77 6.04
CA ASP A 183 -11.50 5.23 7.05
C ASP A 183 -10.37 4.41 6.40
N PHE A 184 -10.69 3.53 5.45
CA PHE A 184 -9.70 2.72 4.74
C PHE A 184 -8.75 3.58 3.89
N LEU A 185 -9.25 4.63 3.26
CA LEU A 185 -8.43 5.55 2.50
C LEU A 185 -7.64 6.53 3.38
N GLY A 186 -8.03 6.72 4.64
CA GLY A 186 -7.44 7.69 5.54
C GLY A 186 -7.61 9.12 5.02
N HIS A 187 -8.84 9.47 4.62
CA HIS A 187 -9.21 10.82 4.27
C HIS A 187 -9.63 11.58 5.52
N ALA A 188 -9.01 12.74 5.75
CA ALA A 188 -9.26 13.56 6.93
C ALA A 188 -10.69 14.11 6.94
N CYS A 189 -11.26 14.40 5.77
CA CYS A 189 -12.61 14.89 5.58
C CYS A 189 -13.35 14.06 4.52
N VAL A 190 -14.67 13.99 4.68
CA VAL A 190 -15.53 13.16 3.83
C VAL A 190 -15.59 13.68 2.40
N GLU A 191 -15.46 14.98 2.20
CA GLU A 191 -15.49 15.66 0.89
C GLU A 191 -14.45 15.04 -0.07
N THR A 192 -13.30 14.63 0.45
CA THR A 192 -12.28 13.95 -0.38
C THR A 192 -12.75 12.57 -0.84
N THR A 193 -13.69 11.95 -0.13
CA THR A 193 -14.27 10.65 -0.50
C THR A 193 -15.50 10.82 -1.37
N MET A 194 -16.16 11.97 -1.28
CA MET A 194 -17.37 12.30 -2.07
C MET A 194 -17.12 12.32 -3.59
N ILE A 195 -15.87 12.44 -4.04
CA ILE A 195 -15.53 12.30 -5.46
C ILE A 195 -15.93 10.94 -6.04
N TYR A 196 -16.21 9.95 -5.20
CA TYR A 196 -16.67 8.62 -5.61
C TYR A 196 -18.20 8.46 -5.53
N LEU A 197 -18.97 9.49 -5.17
CA LEU A 197 -20.43 9.39 -5.01
C LEU A 197 -21.15 9.00 -6.29
N HIS A 198 -20.63 9.42 -7.46
CA HIS A 198 -21.19 9.03 -8.76
C HIS A 198 -21.31 7.51 -8.95
N VAL A 199 -20.44 6.75 -8.27
CA VAL A 199 -20.50 5.26 -8.27
C VAL A 199 -21.71 4.76 -7.48
N MET A 200 -22.12 5.50 -6.45
CA MET A 200 -23.29 5.14 -5.62
C MET A 200 -24.60 5.54 -6.26
N GLU A 201 -24.62 6.59 -7.08
CA GLU A 201 -25.81 7.04 -7.82
C GLU A 201 -26.31 5.94 -8.76
N ASP A 202 -25.41 5.25 -9.45
CA ASP A 202 -25.74 4.10 -10.30
C ASP A 202 -26.34 2.91 -9.52
N GLN A 203 -26.16 2.87 -8.18
CA GLN A 203 -26.69 1.81 -7.31
C GLN A 203 -28.04 2.20 -6.65
N GLN A 204 -28.40 3.48 -6.64
CA GLN A 204 -29.65 3.93 -6.01
C GLN A 204 -30.88 3.38 -6.74
N ASP A 205 -30.78 3.15 -8.04
CA ASP A 205 -31.84 2.52 -8.86
C ASP A 205 -32.16 1.06 -8.46
N LEU A 206 -31.26 0.44 -7.66
CA LEU A 206 -31.42 -0.93 -7.14
C LEU A 206 -31.95 -0.98 -5.71
N THR A 207 -32.25 0.19 -5.12
CA THR A 207 -32.68 0.27 -3.71
C THR A 207 -34.15 -0.07 -3.61
N VAL A 208 -34.46 -1.21 -3.03
CA VAL A 208 -35.83 -1.64 -2.73
C VAL A 208 -36.37 -0.82 -1.55
N SER A 209 -37.62 -0.34 -1.67
CA SER A 209 -38.27 0.37 -0.57
C SER A 209 -38.35 -0.51 0.70
N PRO A 210 -38.08 0.03 1.90
CA PRO A 210 -38.32 -0.70 3.13
C PRO A 210 -39.74 -1.27 3.26
N LEU A 211 -40.71 -0.59 2.69
CA LEU A 211 -42.11 -1.05 2.68
C LEU A 211 -42.28 -2.30 1.81
N ASP A 212 -41.64 -2.31 0.63
CA ASP A 212 -41.70 -3.48 -0.27
C ASP A 212 -41.04 -4.70 0.35
N ILE A 213 -39.96 -4.49 1.16
CA ILE A 213 -39.32 -5.55 1.93
C ILE A 213 -40.25 -6.13 2.97
N LEU A 214 -41.03 -5.27 3.68
CA LEU A 214 -41.97 -5.66 4.71
C LEU A 214 -43.19 -6.38 4.13
N GLU A 215 -43.63 -5.97 2.96
CA GLU A 215 -44.82 -6.54 2.29
C GLU A 215 -44.50 -7.77 1.44
N GLY A 216 -43.22 -8.21 1.39
CA GLY A 216 -42.80 -9.44 0.72
C GLY A 216 -43.02 -9.45 -0.79
N SER A 217 -43.04 -8.28 -1.42
CA SER A 217 -43.16 -8.15 -2.87
C SER A 217 -41.85 -8.65 -3.52
N SER A 218 -41.90 -9.88 -3.99
CA SER A 218 -40.81 -10.52 -4.77
C SER A 218 -40.95 -10.13 -6.24
#